data_c0acd210a38f6d0b4e1d992e675db702
#
_entry.id   c0acd210a38f6d0b4e1d992e675db702
#
_cell.length_a   1.000
_cell.length_b   1.000
_cell.length_c   1.000
_cell.angle_alpha   90.00
_cell.angle_beta   90.00
_cell.angle_gamma   90.00
#
_symmetry.space_group_name_H-M   'P 1'
#
loop_
_entity.id
_entity.type
_entity.pdbx_description
1 polymer ?
#
loop_
_entity_poly.entity_id
_entity_poly.type
_entity_poly.pdbx_seq_one_letter_code
_entity_poly.pdbx_strand_id
1 'polypeptide(L)'
;MKSRIALIAHDKKKDDMITLAGEYLDFLKGCELSATGTTGGRLINELGLQVERKHSGPFGGDLQIGSLLVEGLIDCVIFLRDPMTPQPHEPDINALVRACDVHNVACATNLSTAHLVLSQLQARAKAA
;
A
#
# COMPACT_ATOMS: atom_id res chain seq x y z
N MET A 1 16.69 -0.84 -9.75
CA MET A 1 16.33 -0.41 -8.38
C MET A 1 15.00 -1.04 -7.98
N LYS A 2 14.86 -1.41 -6.72
CA LYS A 2 13.60 -1.97 -6.20
C LYS A 2 12.54 -0.89 -6.09
N SER A 3 11.32 -1.21 -6.50
CA SER A 3 10.17 -0.37 -6.21
C SER A 3 9.85 -0.42 -4.71
N ARG A 4 9.51 0.73 -4.14
CA ARG A 4 9.16 0.87 -2.72
C ARG A 4 7.67 1.14 -2.65
N ILE A 5 6.91 0.15 -2.18
CA ILE A 5 5.45 0.15 -2.24
C ILE A 5 4.87 0.07 -0.84
N ALA A 6 3.92 0.96 -0.53
CA ALA A 6 3.15 0.90 0.70
C ALA A 6 1.79 0.25 0.42
N LEU A 7 1.40 -0.70 1.26
CA LEU A 7 0.17 -1.48 1.13
C LEU A 7 -0.73 -1.25 2.34
N ILE A 8 -1.89 -0.66 2.11
CA ILE A 8 -2.88 -0.33 3.13
C ILE A 8 -4.24 -0.84 2.69
N ALA A 9 -4.98 -1.44 3.60
CA ALA A 9 -6.36 -1.86 3.33
C ALA A 9 -7.23 -1.69 4.57
N HIS A 10 -8.43 -1.14 4.40
CA HIS A 10 -9.46 -1.15 5.42
C HIS A 10 -9.93 -2.59 5.67
N ASP A 11 -10.55 -2.85 6.82
CA ASP A 11 -10.89 -4.21 7.25
C ASP A 11 -11.66 -4.99 6.18
N LYS A 12 -12.68 -4.38 5.58
CA LYS A 12 -13.48 -5.03 4.54
C LYS A 12 -12.75 -5.23 3.21
N LYS A 13 -11.57 -4.64 3.06
CA LYS A 13 -10.75 -4.72 1.83
C LYS A 13 -9.50 -5.58 2.00
N LYS A 14 -9.28 -6.15 3.18
CA LYS A 14 -8.07 -6.93 3.44
C LYS A 14 -8.02 -8.22 2.62
N ASP A 15 -9.15 -8.89 2.44
CA ASP A 15 -9.19 -10.09 1.58
C ASP A 15 -8.83 -9.73 0.14
N ASP A 16 -9.34 -8.61 -0.37
CA ASP A 16 -9.00 -8.11 -1.69
C ASP A 16 -7.50 -7.81 -1.82
N MET A 17 -6.91 -7.24 -0.76
CA MET A 17 -5.48 -6.95 -0.74
C MET A 17 -4.66 -8.24 -0.81
N ILE A 18 -5.03 -9.28 -0.08
CA ILE A 18 -4.33 -10.57 -0.12
C ILE A 18 -4.44 -11.20 -1.50
N THR A 19 -5.62 -11.18 -2.11
CA THR A 19 -5.82 -11.68 -3.47
C THR A 19 -4.96 -10.92 -4.48
N LEU A 20 -4.98 -9.60 -4.41
CA LEU A 20 -4.18 -8.74 -5.27
C LEU A 20 -2.68 -9.03 -5.13
N ALA A 21 -2.20 -9.06 -3.89
CA ALA A 21 -0.78 -9.31 -3.63
C ALA A 21 -0.36 -10.72 -4.08
N GLY A 22 -1.25 -11.70 -3.97
CA GLY A 22 -1.03 -13.04 -4.47
C GLY A 22 -0.84 -13.08 -6.00
N GLU A 23 -1.61 -12.26 -6.72
CA GLU A 23 -1.49 -12.17 -8.18
C GLU A 23 -0.15 -11.57 -8.64
N TYR A 24 0.44 -10.69 -7.83
CA TYR A 24 1.72 -10.03 -8.12
C TYR A 24 2.84 -10.53 -7.22
N LEU A 25 2.71 -11.72 -6.67
CA LEU A 25 3.58 -12.21 -5.60
C LEU A 25 5.06 -12.18 -5.98
N ASP A 26 5.41 -12.71 -7.15
CA ASP A 26 6.82 -12.77 -7.58
C ASP A 26 7.41 -11.37 -7.73
N PHE A 27 6.65 -10.45 -8.31
CA PHE A 27 7.08 -9.05 -8.43
C PHE A 27 7.26 -8.42 -7.04
N LEU A 28 6.28 -8.60 -6.15
CA LEU A 28 6.32 -8.00 -4.82
C LEU A 28 7.45 -8.54 -3.95
N LYS A 29 7.85 -9.78 -4.15
CA LYS A 29 9.02 -10.34 -3.46
C LYS A 29 10.31 -9.58 -3.77
N GLY A 30 10.39 -8.98 -4.93
CA GLY A 30 11.53 -8.15 -5.33
C GLY A 30 11.42 -6.68 -4.94
N CYS A 31 10.34 -6.27 -4.32
CA CYS A 31 10.09 -4.90 -3.91
C CYS A 31 10.42 -4.67 -2.43
N GLU A 32 10.61 -3.41 -2.07
CA GLU A 32 10.63 -2.99 -0.67
C GLU A 32 9.21 -2.65 -0.27
N LEU A 33 8.66 -3.40 0.68
CA LEU A 33 7.25 -3.27 1.08
C LEU A 33 7.13 -2.71 2.49
N SER A 34 6.19 -1.78 2.66
CA SER A 34 5.71 -1.35 3.97
C SER A 34 4.20 -1.48 3.99
N ALA A 35 3.62 -1.69 5.16
CA ALA A 35 2.18 -1.85 5.31
C ALA A 35 1.73 -1.45 6.70
N THR A 36 0.47 -1.04 6.82
CA THR A 36 -0.15 -0.82 8.11
C THR A 36 -0.39 -2.15 8.83
N GLY A 37 -0.54 -2.09 10.15
CA GLY A 37 -0.38 -3.23 11.06
C GLY A 37 -1.04 -4.53 10.69
N THR A 38 -2.39 -4.58 10.68
CA THR A 38 -3.10 -5.84 10.39
C THR A 38 -2.96 -6.28 8.93
N THR A 39 -2.90 -5.34 7.99
CA THR A 39 -2.63 -5.65 6.59
C THR A 39 -1.25 -6.28 6.44
N GLY A 40 -0.23 -5.67 7.04
CA GLY A 40 1.13 -6.19 7.01
C GLY A 40 1.23 -7.57 7.63
N GLY A 41 0.56 -7.78 8.77
CA GLY A 41 0.53 -9.09 9.43
C GLY A 41 -0.02 -10.19 8.53
N ARG A 42 -1.10 -9.93 7.83
CA ARG A 42 -1.69 -10.89 6.90
C ARG A 42 -0.79 -11.17 5.70
N LEU A 43 -0.17 -10.13 5.13
CA LEU A 43 0.75 -10.30 4.00
C LEU A 43 1.94 -11.19 4.38
N ILE A 44 2.48 -11.01 5.57
CA ILE A 44 3.58 -11.83 6.09
C ILE A 44 3.11 -13.27 6.31
N ASN A 45 2.02 -13.46 7.04
CA ASN A 45 1.56 -14.77 7.48
C ASN A 45 0.98 -15.60 6.34
N GLU A 46 0.24 -15.00 5.42
CA GLU A 46 -0.47 -15.73 4.37
C GLU A 46 0.34 -15.88 3.09
N LEU A 47 1.20 -14.91 2.77
CA LEU A 47 1.94 -14.89 1.50
C LEU A 47 3.46 -15.00 1.68
N GLY A 48 3.96 -14.96 2.89
CA GLY A 48 5.40 -15.04 3.15
C GLY A 48 6.19 -13.84 2.65
N LEU A 49 5.54 -12.69 2.45
CA LEU A 49 6.22 -11.48 2.02
C LEU A 49 7.02 -10.87 3.18
N GLN A 50 8.14 -10.25 2.84
CA GLN A 50 8.90 -9.43 3.79
C GLN A 50 8.32 -8.03 3.73
N VAL A 51 7.74 -7.58 4.84
CA VAL A 51 7.05 -6.30 4.93
C VAL A 51 7.51 -5.56 6.18
N GLU A 52 7.87 -4.30 6.03
CA GLU A 52 8.07 -3.41 7.17
C GLU A 52 6.70 -3.01 7.70
N ARG A 53 6.35 -3.54 8.85
CA ARG A 53 5.02 -3.42 9.42
C ARG A 53 4.93 -2.17 10.30
N LYS A 54 4.02 -1.26 9.96
CA LYS A 54 3.74 -0.05 10.75
C LYS A 54 2.58 -0.30 11.71
N HIS A 55 2.16 0.72 12.44
CA HIS A 55 0.94 0.64 13.27
C HIS A 55 -0.30 0.47 12.40
N SER A 56 -1.38 -0.04 12.98
CA SER A 56 -2.69 -0.06 12.32
C SER A 56 -3.13 1.38 12.02
N GLY A 57 -3.97 1.56 10.99
CA GLY A 57 -4.42 2.88 10.57
C GLY A 57 -4.93 3.75 11.71
N PRO A 58 -5.90 3.29 12.54
CA PRO A 58 -6.44 4.10 13.65
C PRO A 58 -5.41 4.50 14.70
N PHE A 59 -4.27 3.84 14.76
CA PHE A 59 -3.20 4.13 15.72
C PHE A 59 -2.01 4.84 15.06
N GLY A 60 -2.22 5.46 13.90
CA GLY A 60 -1.22 6.30 13.26
C GLY A 60 -0.44 5.65 12.11
N GLY A 61 -0.82 4.44 11.68
CA GLY A 61 -0.15 3.77 10.57
C GLY A 61 -0.13 4.59 9.29
N ASP A 62 -1.25 5.24 8.95
CA ASP A 62 -1.35 6.08 7.77
C ASP A 62 -0.39 7.27 7.84
N LEU A 63 -0.23 7.86 9.02
CA LEU A 63 0.72 8.96 9.24
C LEU A 63 2.18 8.50 9.11
N GLN A 64 2.49 7.30 9.55
CA GLN A 64 3.83 6.72 9.40
C GLN A 64 4.17 6.52 7.93
N ILE A 65 3.24 5.98 7.14
CA ILE A 65 3.41 5.83 5.69
C ILE A 65 3.55 7.21 5.04
N GLY A 66 2.71 8.17 5.44
CA GLY A 66 2.79 9.54 4.94
C GLY A 66 4.14 10.19 5.19
N SER A 67 4.72 9.96 6.36
CA SER A 67 6.06 10.46 6.70
C SER A 67 7.13 9.88 5.77
N LEU A 68 7.10 8.58 5.52
CA LEU A 68 8.03 7.93 4.58
C LEU A 68 7.89 8.51 3.17
N LEU A 69 6.68 8.74 2.74
CA LEU A 69 6.37 9.29 1.44
C LEU A 69 6.93 10.72 1.29
N VAL A 70 6.71 11.55 2.29
CA VAL A 70 7.21 12.94 2.32
C VAL A 70 8.75 12.97 2.26
N GLU A 71 9.40 11.99 2.87
CA GLU A 71 10.86 11.86 2.83
C GLU A 71 11.39 11.26 1.51
N GLY A 72 10.52 10.93 0.57
CA GLY A 72 10.92 10.37 -0.71
C GLY A 72 11.27 8.88 -0.66
N LEU A 73 10.75 8.15 0.33
CA LEU A 73 11.07 6.74 0.55
C LEU A 73 9.98 5.79 0.06
N ILE A 74 8.93 6.31 -0.58
CA ILE A 74 7.82 5.52 -1.14
C ILE A 74 7.63 5.91 -2.60
N ASP A 75 7.53 4.93 -3.49
CA ASP A 75 7.30 5.16 -4.92
C ASP A 75 5.83 5.04 -5.31
N CYS A 76 5.06 4.27 -4.55
CA CYS A 76 3.67 3.98 -4.85
C CYS A 76 2.92 3.59 -3.58
N VAL A 77 1.68 4.04 -3.47
CA VAL A 77 0.77 3.65 -2.38
C VAL A 77 -0.42 2.90 -2.99
N ILE A 78 -0.65 1.68 -2.51
CA ILE A 78 -1.87 0.91 -2.80
C ILE A 78 -2.71 0.97 -1.53
N PHE A 79 -3.78 1.73 -1.57
CA PHE A 79 -4.64 1.97 -0.42
C PHE A 79 -6.07 1.54 -0.76
N LEU A 80 -6.40 0.28 -0.51
CA LEU A 80 -7.76 -0.22 -0.78
C LEU A 80 -8.71 0.30 0.29
N ARG A 81 -9.45 1.34 -0.08
CA ARG A 81 -10.36 2.05 0.82
C ARG A 81 -11.73 1.40 0.82
N ASP A 82 -12.37 1.41 1.99
CA ASP A 82 -13.78 1.09 2.14
C ASP A 82 -14.56 2.41 2.15
N PRO A 83 -15.22 2.78 1.03
CA PRO A 83 -15.92 4.06 0.95
C PRO A 83 -17.28 4.05 1.65
N MET A 84 -17.74 2.88 2.09
CA MET A 84 -19.07 2.71 2.66
C MET A 84 -19.08 2.70 4.19
N THR A 85 -17.92 2.62 4.82
CA THR A 85 -17.78 2.56 6.28
C THR A 85 -16.95 3.74 6.78
N PRO A 86 -17.52 4.61 7.64
CA PRO A 86 -16.72 5.67 8.27
C PRO A 86 -15.58 5.07 9.10
N GLN A 87 -14.41 5.69 9.01
CA GLN A 87 -13.21 5.26 9.72
C GLN A 87 -12.90 6.25 10.86
N PRO A 88 -12.41 5.78 12.02
CA PRO A 88 -12.10 6.69 13.13
C PRO A 88 -10.94 7.63 12.81
N HIS A 89 -10.12 7.28 11.81
CA HIS A 89 -8.92 8.03 11.42
C HIS A 89 -9.07 8.72 10.06
N GLU A 90 -10.26 9.19 9.70
CA GLU A 90 -10.49 9.88 8.43
C GLU A 90 -9.51 11.04 8.17
N PRO A 91 -9.15 11.88 9.16
CA PRO A 91 -8.15 12.92 8.92
C PRO A 91 -6.79 12.38 8.47
N ASP A 92 -6.37 11.24 9.01
CA ASP A 92 -5.09 10.60 8.65
C ASP A 92 -5.14 10.07 7.22
N ILE A 93 -6.25 9.47 6.82
CA ILE A 93 -6.49 8.97 5.47
C ILE A 93 -6.39 10.10 4.47
N ASN A 94 -7.10 11.20 4.73
CA ASN A 94 -7.10 12.37 3.87
C ASN A 94 -5.72 13.02 3.77
N ALA A 95 -4.98 13.05 4.89
CA ALA A 95 -3.63 13.58 4.92
C ALA A 95 -2.67 12.74 4.04
N LEU A 96 -2.76 11.43 4.11
CA LEU A 96 -1.93 10.54 3.30
C LEU A 96 -2.23 10.70 1.80
N VAL A 97 -3.50 10.69 1.42
CA VAL A 97 -3.91 10.84 0.02
C VAL A 97 -3.47 12.22 -0.52
N ARG A 98 -3.65 13.26 0.28
CA ARG A 98 -3.17 14.60 -0.08
C ARG A 98 -1.65 14.63 -0.28
N ALA A 99 -0.89 13.96 0.60
CA ALA A 99 0.56 13.90 0.47
C ALA A 99 1.00 13.23 -0.83
N CYS A 100 0.29 12.17 -1.27
CA CYS A 100 0.55 11.56 -2.56
C CYS A 100 0.40 12.55 -3.71
N ASP A 101 -0.65 13.37 -3.67
CA ASP A 101 -0.88 14.38 -4.71
C ASP A 101 0.17 15.48 -4.67
N VAL A 102 0.53 15.96 -3.47
CA VAL A 102 1.56 17.01 -3.30
C VAL A 102 2.90 16.55 -3.85
N HIS A 103 3.28 15.29 -3.60
CA HIS A 103 4.57 14.75 -3.99
C HIS A 103 4.55 13.96 -5.30
N ASN A 104 3.42 13.98 -6.00
CA ASN A 104 3.22 13.27 -7.28
C ASN A 104 3.58 11.79 -7.19
N VAL A 105 3.12 11.14 -6.13
CA VAL A 105 3.29 9.70 -5.91
C VAL A 105 2.02 8.98 -6.32
N ALA A 106 2.14 7.92 -7.10
CA ALA A 106 0.98 7.13 -7.52
C ALA A 106 0.25 6.55 -6.29
N CYS A 107 -1.08 6.75 -6.25
CA CYS A 107 -1.92 6.28 -5.17
C CYS A 107 -3.15 5.58 -5.76
N ALA A 108 -3.24 4.27 -5.59
CA ALA A 108 -4.38 3.48 -6.04
C ALA A 108 -5.31 3.24 -4.86
N THR A 109 -6.56 3.70 -4.97
CA THR A 109 -7.54 3.59 -3.87
C THR A 109 -8.57 2.49 -4.09
N ASN A 110 -8.49 1.76 -5.19
CA ASN A 110 -9.36 0.64 -5.50
C ASN A 110 -8.61 -0.40 -6.34
N LEU A 111 -9.20 -1.59 -6.50
CA LEU A 111 -8.56 -2.70 -7.21
C LEU A 111 -8.24 -2.38 -8.68
N SER A 112 -9.15 -1.71 -9.37
CA SER A 112 -8.95 -1.39 -10.79
C SER A 112 -7.68 -0.57 -10.99
N THR A 113 -7.53 0.50 -10.22
CA THR A 113 -6.33 1.35 -10.27
C THR A 113 -5.10 0.59 -9.80
N ALA A 114 -5.24 -0.21 -8.75
CA ALA A 114 -4.13 -1.00 -8.20
C ALA A 114 -3.56 -1.97 -9.25
N HIS A 115 -4.41 -2.64 -10.03
CA HIS A 115 -3.97 -3.52 -11.12
C HIS A 115 -3.21 -2.74 -12.20
N LEU A 116 -3.70 -1.57 -12.59
CA LEU A 116 -3.02 -0.75 -13.60
C LEU A 116 -1.63 -0.33 -13.13
N VAL A 117 -1.52 0.10 -11.87
CA VAL A 117 -0.25 0.54 -11.31
C VAL A 117 0.73 -0.62 -11.16
N LEU A 118 0.30 -1.72 -10.56
CA LEU A 118 1.18 -2.89 -10.34
C LEU A 118 1.60 -3.53 -11.65
N SER A 119 0.70 -3.65 -12.63
CA SER A 119 1.03 -4.16 -13.96
C SER A 119 2.13 -3.34 -14.61
N GLN A 120 2.04 -2.01 -14.52
CA GLN A 120 3.03 -1.11 -15.12
C GLN A 120 4.38 -1.21 -14.39
N LEU A 121 4.37 -1.23 -13.07
CA LEU A 121 5.61 -1.37 -12.31
C LEU A 121 6.29 -2.72 -12.59
N GLN A 122 5.50 -3.79 -12.66
CA GLN A 122 6.01 -5.12 -12.99
C GLN A 122 6.62 -5.15 -14.39
N ALA A 123 5.97 -4.52 -15.37
CA ALA A 123 6.48 -4.44 -16.74
C ALA A 123 7.80 -3.67 -16.81
N ARG A 124 7.92 -2.57 -16.09
CA ARG A 124 9.16 -1.79 -15.99
C ARG A 124 10.30 -2.61 -15.38
N ALA A 125 10.01 -3.38 -14.35
CA ALA A 125 11.00 -4.22 -13.69
C ALA A 125 11.52 -5.30 -14.63
N LYS A 126 10.66 -5.89 -15.46
CA LYS A 126 11.05 -6.91 -16.44
C LYS A 126 11.86 -6.32 -17.60
N ALA A 127 11.62 -5.06 -17.95
CA ALA A 127 12.32 -4.39 -19.04
C ALA A 127 13.70 -3.88 -18.64
N ALA A 128 13.98 -3.76 -17.35
CA ALA A 128 15.22 -3.20 -16.82
C ALA A 128 16.40 -4.18 -16.94
#